data_150586a01612fc07b41bbe68d46d5742
#
_entry.id   150586a01612fc07b41bbe68d46d5742
#
_cell.length_a   1.000
_cell.length_b   1.000
_cell.length_c   1.000
_cell.angle_alpha   90.00
_cell.angle_beta   90.00
_cell.angle_gamma   90.00
#
_symmetry.space_group_name_H-M   'P 1'
#
loop_
_entity.id
_entity.type
_entity.pdbx_description
1 polymer ?
#
loop_
_entity_poly.entity_id
_entity_poly.type
_entity_poly.pdbx_seq_one_letter_code
_entity_poly.pdbx_strand_id
1 'polypeptide(L)'
;RQYYGQNSLRTQNFRMFRLSMLDDSSAPALPLLEERLRGVLQPGECDTLLERVCRFVMEEQPRLPDGTFVRPEPKWTIWADDLFMSAPFLLRWPRLTGDDTYREEAVRQVFAYDRYLYDSVTGLYHHGWNATLGEPRGVHWGRANGWVAWAVSETLSALPEEHPAFGKIRELHRRHLARVCLLY
;
A
#
# COMPACT_ATOMS: atom_id res chain seq x y z
N ARG A 1 -1.93 -22.88 4.27
CA ARG A 1 -2.15 -22.86 5.73
C ARG A 1 -0.87 -23.23 6.49
N GLN A 2 -0.36 -24.44 6.29
CA GLN A 2 0.78 -24.96 7.07
C GLN A 2 2.06 -24.15 6.86
N TYR A 3 2.33 -23.67 5.65
CA TYR A 3 3.50 -22.86 5.33
C TYR A 3 3.48 -21.51 6.07
N TYR A 4 2.39 -20.76 5.96
CA TYR A 4 2.26 -19.45 6.61
C TYR A 4 2.18 -19.56 8.13
N GLY A 5 1.43 -20.50 8.67
CA GLY A 5 1.31 -20.73 10.10
C GLY A 5 2.63 -21.08 10.77
N GLN A 6 3.42 -21.98 10.17
CA GLN A 6 4.73 -22.35 10.71
C GLN A 6 5.75 -21.22 10.62
N ASN A 7 5.69 -20.40 9.57
CA ASN A 7 6.60 -19.26 9.42
C ASN A 7 6.24 -18.10 10.34
N SER A 8 4.96 -17.85 10.60
CA SER A 8 4.53 -16.83 11.56
C SER A 8 4.99 -17.13 12.99
N LEU A 9 5.08 -18.41 13.37
CA LEU A 9 5.58 -18.85 14.69
C LEU A 9 7.12 -18.79 14.80
N ARG A 10 7.83 -18.73 13.66
CA ARG A 10 9.29 -18.67 13.59
C ARG A 10 9.80 -17.28 13.16
N THR A 11 9.09 -16.24 13.49
CA THR A 11 9.29 -14.85 13.01
C THR A 11 10.71 -14.28 13.13
N GLN A 12 11.58 -14.89 13.93
CA GLN A 12 12.95 -14.41 14.08
C GLN A 12 13.86 -14.73 12.87
N ASN A 13 13.47 -15.68 12.01
CA ASN A 13 14.31 -16.16 10.92
C ASN A 13 13.77 -15.87 9.50
N PHE A 14 12.58 -15.34 9.37
CA PHE A 14 11.97 -15.11 8.06
C PHE A 14 11.75 -13.62 7.80
N ARG A 15 12.23 -13.14 6.65
CA ARG A 15 12.02 -11.77 6.18
C ARG A 15 10.53 -11.42 5.97
N MET A 16 9.71 -12.41 5.67
CA MET A 16 8.25 -12.27 5.68
C MET A 16 7.79 -12.00 7.11
N PHE A 17 7.09 -10.92 7.35
CA PHE A 17 6.65 -10.43 8.67
C PHE A 17 7.76 -9.78 9.53
N ARG A 18 8.83 -9.36 8.88
CA ARG A 18 9.78 -8.46 9.51
C ARG A 18 9.14 -7.07 9.54
N LEU A 19 8.69 -6.64 10.70
CA LEU A 19 8.02 -5.36 10.88
C LEU A 19 9.03 -4.19 10.78
N SER A 20 9.56 -3.99 9.59
CA SER A 20 10.56 -2.97 9.28
C SER A 20 10.20 -2.12 8.07
N MET A 21 9.40 -2.67 7.15
CA MET A 21 8.89 -1.99 5.97
C MET A 21 7.65 -2.71 5.42
N LEU A 22 6.93 -2.08 4.50
CA LEU A 22 5.66 -2.56 3.98
C LEU A 22 5.77 -3.85 3.16
N ASP A 23 6.82 -4.01 2.37
CA ASP A 23 7.08 -5.24 1.60
C ASP A 23 7.30 -6.47 2.49
N ASP A 24 7.82 -6.29 3.69
CA ASP A 24 8.08 -7.38 4.64
C ASP A 24 6.94 -7.58 5.64
N SER A 25 5.92 -6.73 5.64
CA SER A 25 4.81 -6.75 6.61
C SER A 25 3.42 -6.87 5.96
N SER A 26 2.84 -5.76 5.50
CA SER A 26 1.46 -5.76 4.99
C SER A 26 1.31 -6.51 3.67
N ALA A 27 2.29 -6.43 2.78
CA ALA A 27 2.22 -7.16 1.52
C ALA A 27 2.16 -8.69 1.72
N PRO A 28 3.07 -9.34 2.48
CA PRO A 28 2.96 -10.78 2.74
C PRO A 28 1.81 -11.15 3.68
N ALA A 29 1.27 -10.23 4.48
CA ALA A 29 0.10 -10.49 5.32
C ALA A 29 -1.22 -10.45 4.55
N LEU A 30 -1.27 -9.81 3.38
CA LEU A 30 -2.48 -9.69 2.58
C LEU A 30 -3.12 -11.05 2.23
N PRO A 31 -2.40 -12.08 1.77
CA PRO A 31 -3.00 -13.39 1.53
C PRO A 31 -3.62 -14.02 2.78
N LEU A 32 -3.03 -13.83 3.96
CA LEU A 32 -3.61 -14.33 5.21
C LEU A 32 -4.92 -13.62 5.55
N LEU A 33 -4.96 -12.30 5.37
CA LEU A 33 -6.16 -11.50 5.58
C LEU A 33 -7.26 -11.92 4.61
N GLU A 34 -6.94 -12.17 3.34
CA GLU A 34 -7.90 -12.67 2.35
C GLU A 34 -8.47 -14.05 2.74
N GLU A 35 -7.64 -14.99 3.15
CA GLU A 35 -8.08 -16.32 3.61
C GLU A 35 -8.92 -16.24 4.89
N ARG A 36 -8.61 -15.28 5.77
CA ARG A 36 -9.39 -14.99 6.96
C ARG A 36 -10.77 -14.43 6.60
N LEU A 37 -10.85 -13.50 5.65
CA LEU A 37 -12.10 -12.90 5.16
C LEU A 37 -12.98 -13.90 4.40
N ARG A 38 -12.37 -14.90 3.75
CA ARG A 38 -13.09 -16.01 3.08
C ARG A 38 -13.55 -17.11 4.03
N GLY A 39 -13.19 -17.03 5.31
CA GLY A 39 -13.50 -18.07 6.28
C GLY A 39 -12.69 -19.36 6.14
N VAL A 40 -11.64 -19.37 5.32
CA VAL A 40 -10.69 -20.49 5.20
C VAL A 40 -9.82 -20.58 6.44
N LEU A 41 -9.34 -19.44 6.94
CA LEU A 41 -8.73 -19.32 8.27
C LEU A 41 -9.81 -18.94 9.29
N GLN A 42 -9.85 -19.69 10.38
CA GLN A 42 -10.82 -19.43 11.45
C GLN A 42 -10.37 -18.29 12.37
N PRO A 43 -11.31 -17.66 13.12
CA PRO A 43 -10.94 -16.69 14.15
C PRO A 43 -9.87 -17.26 15.10
N GLY A 44 -8.83 -16.44 15.36
CA GLY A 44 -7.71 -16.81 16.23
C GLY A 44 -6.54 -17.53 15.53
N GLU A 45 -6.71 -18.09 14.31
CA GLU A 45 -5.60 -18.77 13.62
C GLU A 45 -4.48 -17.83 13.16
N CYS A 46 -4.81 -16.57 12.82
CA CYS A 46 -3.83 -15.57 12.38
C CYS A 46 -4.12 -14.15 12.89
N ASP A 47 -5.17 -13.94 13.66
CA ASP A 47 -5.67 -12.62 14.04
C ASP A 47 -4.59 -11.81 14.78
N THR A 48 -3.88 -12.40 15.75
CA THR A 48 -2.78 -11.74 16.47
C THR A 48 -1.67 -11.25 15.55
N LEU A 49 -1.33 -12.02 14.51
CA LEU A 49 -0.34 -11.61 13.52
C LEU A 49 -0.86 -10.46 12.67
N LEU A 50 -2.09 -10.58 12.18
CA LEU A 50 -2.72 -9.55 11.35
C LEU A 50 -2.87 -8.23 12.11
N GLU A 51 -3.30 -8.28 13.38
CA GLU A 51 -3.38 -7.12 14.27
C GLU A 51 -2.00 -6.48 14.49
N ARG A 52 -0.97 -7.30 14.68
CA ARG A 52 0.40 -6.80 14.85
C ARG A 52 0.93 -6.10 13.59
N VAL A 53 0.66 -6.67 12.41
CA VAL A 53 0.98 -6.05 11.12
C VAL A 53 0.21 -4.74 10.95
N CYS A 54 -1.08 -4.75 11.25
CA CYS A 54 -1.93 -3.58 11.15
C CYS A 54 -1.43 -2.44 12.03
N ARG A 55 -1.08 -2.73 13.29
CA ARG A 55 -0.49 -1.76 14.21
C ARG A 55 0.83 -1.20 13.68
N PHE A 56 1.70 -2.07 13.14
CA PHE A 56 2.95 -1.62 12.52
C PHE A 56 2.69 -0.60 11.41
N VAL A 57 1.79 -0.91 10.47
CA VAL A 57 1.48 -0.02 9.34
C VAL A 57 0.92 1.31 9.82
N MET A 58 0.03 1.29 10.81
CA MET A 58 -0.66 2.51 11.27
C MET A 58 0.20 3.38 12.20
N GLU A 59 0.98 2.77 13.08
CA GLU A 59 1.62 3.45 14.20
C GLU A 59 3.16 3.51 14.09
N GLU A 60 3.79 2.51 13.47
CA GLU A 60 5.24 2.33 13.50
C GLU A 60 5.91 2.55 12.14
N GLN A 61 5.17 2.37 11.02
CA GLN A 61 5.71 2.63 9.68
C GLN A 61 6.19 4.07 9.58
N PRO A 62 7.47 4.30 9.22
CA PRO A 62 8.02 5.64 9.07
C PRO A 62 7.20 6.51 8.12
N ARG A 63 7.05 7.78 8.48
CA ARG A 63 6.26 8.76 7.74
C ARG A 63 6.99 10.09 7.61
N LEU A 64 6.74 10.78 6.52
CA LEU A 64 7.05 12.21 6.42
C LEU A 64 6.14 13.03 7.34
N PRO A 65 6.46 14.31 7.61
CA PRO A 65 5.63 15.19 8.45
C PRO A 65 4.18 15.32 8.00
N ASP A 66 3.91 15.14 6.71
CA ASP A 66 2.55 15.16 6.13
C ASP A 66 1.83 13.79 6.24
N GLY A 67 2.49 12.81 6.85
CA GLY A 67 1.99 11.46 7.07
C GLY A 67 2.21 10.48 5.92
N THR A 68 2.86 10.87 4.82
CA THR A 68 3.19 9.97 3.71
C THR A 68 4.13 8.86 4.16
N PHE A 69 3.83 7.60 3.83
CA PHE A 69 4.74 6.49 4.11
C PHE A 69 6.07 6.68 3.40
N VAL A 70 7.15 6.36 4.10
CA VAL A 70 8.51 6.54 3.61
C VAL A 70 9.41 5.43 4.12
N ARG A 71 10.45 5.11 3.35
CA ARG A 71 11.54 4.22 3.77
C ARG A 71 12.66 5.07 4.38
N PRO A 72 13.07 4.80 5.62
CA PRO A 72 14.13 5.57 6.29
C PRO A 72 15.51 5.30 5.67
N GLU A 73 15.72 4.10 5.15
CA GLU A 73 16.98 3.67 4.57
C GLU A 73 16.89 3.58 3.03
N PRO A 74 17.93 4.01 2.31
CA PRO A 74 19.13 4.69 2.81
C PRO A 74 18.99 6.20 3.02
N LYS A 75 17.89 6.86 2.66
CA LYS A 75 17.74 8.33 2.72
C LYS A 75 16.29 8.82 2.65
N TRP A 76 15.39 8.36 3.51
CA TRP A 76 14.00 8.87 3.53
C TRP A 76 13.40 8.94 2.11
N THR A 77 13.16 7.80 1.52
CA THR A 77 12.64 7.70 0.15
C THR A 77 11.20 7.21 0.13
N ILE A 78 10.36 7.85 -0.71
CA ILE A 78 9.05 7.31 -1.10
C ILE A 78 9.29 6.42 -2.31
N TRP A 79 8.76 5.20 -2.31
CA TRP A 79 8.78 4.29 -3.44
C TRP A 79 7.37 4.01 -3.91
N ALA A 80 7.14 4.11 -5.22
CA ALA A 80 5.82 3.85 -5.82
C ALA A 80 5.26 2.47 -5.46
N ASP A 81 6.13 1.49 -5.28
CA ASP A 81 5.82 0.12 -4.85
C ASP A 81 5.07 0.10 -3.50
N ASP A 82 5.45 0.96 -2.57
CA ASP A 82 4.91 0.97 -1.21
C ASP A 82 3.42 1.34 -1.14
N LEU A 83 2.90 2.03 -2.15
CA LEU A 83 1.46 2.26 -2.24
C LEU A 83 0.71 0.92 -2.40
N PHE A 84 1.19 0.03 -3.27
CA PHE A 84 0.60 -1.30 -3.41
C PHE A 84 0.90 -2.19 -2.20
N MET A 85 2.07 -2.07 -1.60
CA MET A 85 2.43 -2.89 -0.44
C MET A 85 1.58 -2.58 0.81
N SER A 86 0.93 -1.41 0.87
CA SER A 86 0.09 -0.98 2.00
C SER A 86 -1.41 -0.95 1.69
N ALA A 87 -1.82 -0.28 0.61
CA ALA A 87 -3.22 0.04 0.36
C ALA A 87 -4.14 -1.20 0.30
N PRO A 88 -3.83 -2.29 -0.42
CA PRO A 88 -4.70 -3.46 -0.46
C PRO A 88 -4.97 -4.10 0.91
N PHE A 89 -3.98 -4.10 1.80
CA PHE A 89 -4.14 -4.59 3.17
C PHE A 89 -5.05 -3.67 3.98
N LEU A 90 -4.79 -2.37 3.95
CA LEU A 90 -5.59 -1.36 4.67
C LEU A 90 -7.04 -1.32 4.19
N LEU A 91 -7.29 -1.47 2.90
CA LEU A 91 -8.65 -1.49 2.32
C LEU A 91 -9.48 -2.71 2.73
N ARG A 92 -8.82 -3.82 3.07
CA ARG A 92 -9.50 -5.05 3.49
C ARG A 92 -9.73 -5.13 4.99
N TRP A 93 -8.91 -4.44 5.77
CA TRP A 93 -9.00 -4.48 7.24
C TRP A 93 -10.38 -4.06 7.78
N PRO A 94 -11.05 -3.01 7.27
CA PRO A 94 -12.41 -2.65 7.66
C PRO A 94 -13.45 -3.76 7.49
N ARG A 95 -13.24 -4.68 6.54
CA ARG A 95 -14.15 -5.83 6.35
C ARG A 95 -14.09 -6.84 7.50
N LEU A 96 -12.99 -6.84 8.24
CA LEU A 96 -12.82 -7.70 9.42
C LEU A 96 -13.23 -6.98 10.71
N THR A 97 -12.99 -5.68 10.82
CA THR A 97 -13.12 -4.91 12.06
C THR A 97 -14.29 -3.95 12.09
N GLY A 98 -14.79 -3.52 10.94
CA GLY A 98 -15.78 -2.44 10.82
C GLY A 98 -15.19 -1.03 11.00
N ASP A 99 -13.88 -0.89 11.15
CA ASP A 99 -13.22 0.41 11.35
C ASP A 99 -12.71 1.00 10.03
N ASP A 100 -13.39 2.04 9.55
CA ASP A 100 -13.07 2.72 8.29
C ASP A 100 -11.81 3.60 8.33
N THR A 101 -11.23 3.86 9.49
CA THR A 101 -10.00 4.64 9.65
C THR A 101 -8.88 4.11 8.74
N TYR A 102 -8.81 2.81 8.56
CA TYR A 102 -7.82 2.15 7.71
C TYR A 102 -8.06 2.41 6.22
N ARG A 103 -9.33 2.45 5.79
CA ARG A 103 -9.69 2.83 4.42
C ARG A 103 -9.32 4.28 4.14
N GLU A 104 -9.59 5.18 5.07
CA GLU A 104 -9.22 6.59 4.96
C GLU A 104 -7.71 6.78 4.89
N GLU A 105 -6.95 5.96 5.61
CA GLU A 105 -5.50 5.94 5.51
C GLU A 105 -5.03 5.55 4.10
N ALA A 106 -5.60 4.51 3.50
CA ALA A 106 -5.27 4.12 2.13
C ALA A 106 -5.59 5.24 1.13
N VAL A 107 -6.74 5.88 1.27
CA VAL A 107 -7.15 7.06 0.46
C VAL A 107 -6.14 8.19 0.60
N ARG A 108 -5.73 8.50 1.82
CA ARG A 108 -4.73 9.53 2.10
C ARG A 108 -3.39 9.21 1.42
N GLN A 109 -2.95 7.96 1.47
CA GLN A 109 -1.72 7.53 0.82
C GLN A 109 -1.81 7.66 -0.71
N VAL A 110 -2.94 7.34 -1.35
CA VAL A 110 -3.11 7.53 -2.79
C VAL A 110 -2.83 8.99 -3.18
N PHE A 111 -3.42 9.96 -2.49
CA PHE A 111 -3.17 11.38 -2.78
C PHE A 111 -1.74 11.83 -2.46
N ALA A 112 -1.16 11.29 -1.39
CA ALA A 112 0.21 11.60 -1.01
C ALA A 112 1.20 11.12 -2.07
N TYR A 113 1.06 9.88 -2.52
CA TYR A 113 1.91 9.31 -3.57
C TYR A 113 1.73 10.02 -4.90
N ASP A 114 0.50 10.39 -5.26
CA ASP A 114 0.24 11.19 -6.46
C ASP A 114 1.01 12.53 -6.41
N ARG A 115 0.95 13.23 -5.30
CA ARG A 115 1.63 14.52 -5.11
C ARG A 115 3.14 14.44 -5.27
N TYR A 116 3.78 13.38 -4.76
CA TYR A 116 5.23 13.24 -4.79
C TYR A 116 5.77 12.60 -6.07
N LEU A 117 5.03 11.66 -6.64
CA LEU A 117 5.56 10.80 -7.68
C LEU A 117 4.99 11.06 -9.08
N TYR A 118 3.83 11.71 -9.19
CA TYR A 118 3.23 11.94 -10.50
C TYR A 118 3.99 13.01 -11.28
N ASP A 119 4.45 12.64 -12.47
CA ASP A 119 5.05 13.55 -13.44
C ASP A 119 4.00 14.02 -14.44
N SER A 120 3.60 15.27 -14.35
CA SER A 120 2.59 15.85 -15.23
C SER A 120 3.04 16.03 -16.68
N VAL A 121 4.35 15.99 -16.94
CA VAL A 121 4.92 16.09 -18.30
C VAL A 121 4.76 14.76 -19.05
N THR A 122 5.08 13.66 -18.38
CA THR A 122 5.00 12.32 -18.99
C THR A 122 3.66 11.63 -18.74
N GLY A 123 2.91 12.04 -17.73
CA GLY A 123 1.67 11.36 -17.28
C GLY A 123 1.92 10.05 -16.53
N LEU A 124 3.15 9.78 -16.13
CA LEU A 124 3.58 8.57 -15.43
C LEU A 124 4.05 8.91 -14.00
N TYR A 125 4.24 7.87 -13.20
CA TYR A 125 4.82 8.00 -11.86
C TYR A 125 6.32 7.71 -11.89
N HIS A 126 7.11 8.58 -11.29
CA HIS A 126 8.50 8.27 -10.94
C HIS A 126 8.55 7.06 -10.02
N HIS A 127 9.61 6.25 -10.12
CA HIS A 127 9.80 5.11 -9.21
C HIS A 127 9.92 5.55 -7.75
N GLY A 128 10.55 6.68 -7.50
CA GLY A 128 10.73 7.16 -6.14
C GLY A 128 10.90 8.67 -6.04
N TRP A 129 10.87 9.13 -4.78
CA TRP A 129 11.13 10.50 -4.38
C TRP A 129 12.14 10.53 -3.24
N ASN A 130 13.18 11.35 -3.36
CA ASN A 130 14.12 11.58 -2.27
C ASN A 130 13.62 12.74 -1.40
N ALA A 131 13.11 12.43 -0.21
CA ALA A 131 12.54 13.43 0.67
C ALA A 131 13.60 14.41 1.25
N THR A 132 14.86 13.98 1.35
CA THR A 132 15.95 14.82 1.84
C THR A 132 16.37 15.88 0.80
N LEU A 133 16.38 15.49 -0.48
CA LEU A 133 16.74 16.39 -1.59
C LEU A 133 15.53 17.12 -2.17
N GLY A 134 14.30 16.66 -1.88
CA GLY A 134 13.08 17.25 -2.42
C GLY A 134 12.89 17.03 -3.92
N GLU A 135 13.39 15.91 -4.47
CA GLU A 135 13.38 15.65 -5.91
C GLU A 135 12.98 14.22 -6.27
N PRO A 136 12.42 14.00 -7.48
CA PRO A 136 12.17 12.67 -8.00
C PRO A 136 13.46 11.85 -8.11
N ARG A 137 13.33 10.55 -7.89
CA ARG A 137 14.44 9.60 -8.01
C ARG A 137 14.05 8.45 -8.94
N GLY A 138 14.98 8.17 -9.83
CA GLY A 138 14.85 7.04 -10.75
C GLY A 138 14.00 7.37 -11.98
N VAL A 139 13.77 6.33 -12.76
CA VAL A 139 13.05 6.40 -14.04
C VAL A 139 11.57 6.11 -13.86
N HIS A 140 10.77 6.36 -14.88
CA HIS A 140 9.38 5.90 -14.98
C HIS A 140 9.36 4.40 -15.27
N TRP A 141 9.49 3.60 -14.23
CA TRP A 141 9.59 2.15 -14.37
C TRP A 141 8.22 1.51 -14.53
N GLY A 142 8.05 0.66 -15.57
CA GLY A 142 6.76 0.04 -15.91
C GLY A 142 6.14 -0.75 -14.75
N ARG A 143 6.93 -1.54 -14.01
CA ARG A 143 6.44 -2.27 -12.83
C ARG A 143 5.92 -1.33 -11.75
N ALA A 144 6.64 -0.25 -11.45
CA ALA A 144 6.21 0.73 -10.45
C ALA A 144 4.90 1.41 -10.84
N ASN A 145 4.75 1.78 -12.11
CA ASN A 145 3.49 2.32 -12.65
C ASN A 145 2.36 1.29 -12.60
N GLY A 146 2.66 0.01 -12.82
CA GLY A 146 1.70 -1.09 -12.62
C GLY A 146 1.25 -1.23 -11.17
N TRP A 147 2.14 -1.12 -10.20
CA TRP A 147 1.80 -1.12 -8.78
C TRP A 147 0.87 0.03 -8.39
N VAL A 148 1.16 1.25 -8.87
CA VAL A 148 0.29 2.40 -8.63
C VAL A 148 -1.08 2.18 -9.27
N ALA A 149 -1.13 1.76 -10.53
CA ALA A 149 -2.39 1.49 -11.22
C ALA A 149 -3.24 0.46 -10.46
N TRP A 150 -2.62 -0.62 -9.98
CA TRP A 150 -3.31 -1.65 -9.21
C TRP A 150 -3.80 -1.13 -7.85
N ALA A 151 -2.95 -0.45 -7.08
CA ALA A 151 -3.33 0.09 -5.77
C ALA A 151 -4.50 1.09 -5.88
N VAL A 152 -4.51 1.92 -6.91
CA VAL A 152 -5.59 2.88 -7.15
C VAL A 152 -6.88 2.17 -7.60
N SER A 153 -6.79 1.12 -8.44
CA SER A 153 -7.93 0.27 -8.80
C SER A 153 -8.56 -0.40 -7.56
N GLU A 154 -7.74 -0.97 -6.68
CA GLU A 154 -8.18 -1.57 -5.41
C GLU A 154 -8.89 -0.54 -4.53
N THR A 155 -8.34 0.68 -4.47
CA THR A 155 -8.94 1.77 -3.70
C THR A 155 -10.30 2.16 -4.25
N LEU A 156 -10.44 2.34 -5.55
CA LEU A 156 -11.73 2.63 -6.19
C LEU A 156 -12.75 1.52 -5.98
N SER A 157 -12.31 0.26 -6.03
CA SER A 157 -13.19 -0.90 -5.80
C SER A 157 -13.68 -1.03 -4.35
N ALA A 158 -12.94 -0.46 -3.41
CA ALA A 158 -13.27 -0.51 -1.99
C ALA A 158 -14.06 0.71 -1.50
N LEU A 159 -14.11 1.80 -2.28
CA LEU A 159 -14.82 3.02 -1.93
C LEU A 159 -16.24 3.03 -2.47
N PRO A 160 -17.24 3.47 -1.68
CA PRO A 160 -18.55 3.85 -2.21
C PRO A 160 -18.41 5.00 -3.23
N GLU A 161 -19.26 5.03 -4.25
CA GLU A 161 -19.23 6.13 -5.24
C GLU A 161 -19.53 7.50 -4.61
N GLU A 162 -20.29 7.52 -3.52
CA GLU A 162 -20.64 8.71 -2.75
C GLU A 162 -19.48 9.22 -1.88
N HIS A 163 -18.40 8.45 -1.77
CA HIS A 163 -17.25 8.85 -0.96
C HIS A 163 -16.63 10.15 -1.51
N PRO A 164 -16.34 11.16 -0.67
CA PRO A 164 -15.86 12.48 -1.14
C PRO A 164 -14.59 12.42 -2.01
N ALA A 165 -13.76 11.41 -1.82
CA ALA A 165 -12.52 11.23 -2.59
C ALA A 165 -12.73 10.47 -3.91
N PHE A 166 -13.84 9.75 -4.09
CA PHE A 166 -14.04 8.82 -5.22
C PHE A 166 -13.81 9.47 -6.58
N GLY A 167 -14.48 10.59 -6.84
CA GLY A 167 -14.37 11.31 -8.12
C GLY A 167 -12.94 11.76 -8.44
N LYS A 168 -12.21 12.24 -7.42
CA LYS A 168 -10.81 12.69 -7.57
C LYS A 168 -9.87 11.49 -7.83
N ILE A 169 -10.03 10.39 -7.11
CA ILE A 169 -9.21 9.18 -7.30
C ILE A 169 -9.50 8.57 -8.67
N ARG A 170 -10.76 8.54 -9.12
CA ARG A 170 -11.13 8.08 -10.46
C ARG A 170 -10.47 8.92 -11.56
N GLU A 171 -10.43 10.23 -11.41
CA GLU A 171 -9.77 11.10 -12.39
C GLU A 171 -8.25 10.90 -12.41
N LEU A 172 -7.63 10.79 -11.24
CA LEU A 172 -6.22 10.46 -11.08
C LEU A 172 -5.90 9.13 -11.79
N HIS A 173 -6.72 8.11 -11.57
CA HIS A 173 -6.55 6.79 -12.21
C HIS A 173 -6.71 6.86 -13.72
N ARG A 174 -7.77 7.54 -14.19
CA ARG A 174 -8.05 7.71 -15.62
C ARG A 174 -6.90 8.37 -16.38
N ARG A 175 -6.34 9.47 -15.82
CA ARG A 175 -5.21 10.18 -16.48
C ARG A 175 -3.96 9.31 -16.55
N HIS A 176 -3.67 8.54 -15.51
CA HIS A 176 -2.54 7.62 -15.49
C HIS A 176 -2.72 6.46 -16.48
N LEU A 177 -3.86 5.77 -16.44
CA LEU A 177 -4.13 4.66 -17.36
C LEU A 177 -4.15 5.09 -18.82
N ALA A 178 -4.72 6.25 -19.14
CA ALA A 178 -4.70 6.80 -20.49
C ALA A 178 -3.27 6.92 -21.03
N ARG A 179 -2.30 7.30 -20.17
CA ARG A 179 -0.90 7.37 -20.58
C ARG A 179 -0.25 6.00 -20.70
N VAL A 180 -0.48 5.10 -19.74
CA VAL A 180 0.04 3.73 -19.79
C VAL A 180 -0.41 3.03 -21.06
N CYS A 181 -1.69 3.12 -21.44
CA CYS A 181 -2.22 2.51 -22.66
C CYS A 181 -1.61 3.07 -23.96
N LEU A 182 -1.05 4.26 -23.96
CA LEU A 182 -0.38 4.82 -25.13
C LEU A 182 1.07 4.32 -25.32
N LEU A 183 1.58 3.59 -24.35
CA LEU A 183 2.95 3.04 -24.40
C LEU A 183 2.98 1.59 -24.92
N TYR A 184 1.84 1.00 -25.13
CA TYR A 184 1.62 -0.33 -25.71
C TYR A 184 0.85 -0.25 -27.02
#